data_31dd607f0690bdd7aec75eaa3afb034a
#
_entry.id   31dd607f0690bdd7aec75eaa3afb034a
#
_cell.length_a   1.000
_cell.length_b   1.000
_cell.length_c   1.000
_cell.angle_alpha   90.00
_cell.angle_beta   90.00
_cell.angle_gamma   90.00
#
_symmetry.space_group_name_H-M   'P 1'
#
loop_
_entity.id
_entity.type
_entity.pdbx_description
1 polymer ?
#
loop_
_entity_poly.entity_id
_entity_poly.type
_entity_poly.pdbx_seq_one_letter_code
_entity_poly.pdbx_strand_id
1 'polypeptide(L)'
;PRMILHLGDCWRDAERLAERYPEIHMEHVPGNCDCRPEEPTEKLLFLGDCRVLICHGHTYGVKTSLLAAGYKAEQDNLDAFLFGHTHKPLVDRRGKTLFLNPGTIGKGLRPTYAVLTAESGKIDGRTVFLDLP
;
A
#
# COMPACT_ATOMS: atom_id res chain seq x y z
N PRO A 1 -9.94 -12.29 2.50
CA PRO A 1 -9.36 -11.53 1.39
C PRO A 1 -8.73 -12.46 0.36
N ARG A 2 -8.67 -12.01 -0.89
CA ARG A 2 -8.03 -12.76 -1.96
C ARG A 2 -6.54 -12.45 -2.07
N MET A 3 -6.13 -11.31 -1.54
CA MET A 3 -4.76 -10.85 -1.63
C MET A 3 -4.42 -9.98 -0.43
N ILE A 4 -3.18 -10.06 0.01
CA ILE A 4 -2.65 -9.21 1.06
C ILE A 4 -1.52 -8.38 0.44
N LEU A 5 -1.54 -7.07 0.70
CA LEU A 5 -0.51 -6.15 0.24
C LEU A 5 0.23 -5.58 1.46
N HIS A 6 1.56 -5.72 1.46
CA HIS A 6 2.42 -5.18 2.51
C HIS A 6 3.30 -4.08 1.91
N LEU A 7 3.23 -2.89 2.44
CA LEU A 7 3.81 -1.70 1.82
C LEU A 7 5.16 -1.26 2.42
N GLY A 8 5.88 -2.19 3.02
CA GLY A 8 7.25 -1.93 3.42
C GLY A 8 7.46 -1.78 4.91
N ASP A 9 8.72 -1.84 5.28
CA ASP A 9 9.25 -1.96 6.63
C ASP A 9 8.81 -3.26 7.30
N CYS A 10 9.64 -3.79 8.18
CA CYS A 10 9.38 -5.07 8.85
C CYS A 10 9.13 -6.20 7.84
N TRP A 11 10.05 -6.38 6.89
CA TRP A 11 9.97 -7.41 5.85
C TRP A 11 9.66 -8.80 6.43
N ARG A 12 10.21 -9.10 7.60
CA ARG A 12 9.96 -10.39 8.28
C ARG A 12 8.50 -10.59 8.64
N ASP A 13 7.80 -9.52 8.96
CA ASP A 13 6.38 -9.63 9.29
C ASP A 13 5.56 -10.05 8.06
N ALA A 14 5.93 -9.55 6.89
CA ALA A 14 5.32 -9.97 5.64
C ALA A 14 5.60 -11.45 5.35
N GLU A 15 6.84 -11.89 5.57
CA GLU A 15 7.21 -13.29 5.39
C GLU A 15 6.44 -14.21 6.34
N ARG A 16 6.32 -13.83 7.61
CA ARG A 16 5.56 -14.59 8.61
C ARG A 16 4.09 -14.67 8.25
N LEU A 17 3.54 -13.57 7.75
CA LEU A 17 2.14 -13.55 7.34
C LEU A 17 1.91 -14.46 6.14
N ALA A 18 2.82 -14.45 5.18
CA ALA A 18 2.75 -15.34 4.01
C ALA A 18 2.83 -16.82 4.42
N GLU A 19 3.68 -17.15 5.39
CA GLU A 19 3.81 -18.51 5.90
C GLU A 19 2.55 -18.96 6.63
N ARG A 20 1.92 -18.06 7.39
CA ARG A 20 0.74 -18.36 8.17
C ARG A 20 -0.50 -18.55 7.30
N TYR A 21 -0.58 -17.84 6.18
CA TYR A 21 -1.72 -17.89 5.27
C TYR A 21 -1.26 -18.21 3.85
N PRO A 22 -0.69 -19.41 3.63
CA PRO A 22 -0.11 -19.74 2.32
C PRO A 22 -1.13 -19.80 1.18
N GLU A 23 -2.42 -19.93 1.51
CA GLU A 23 -3.50 -19.94 0.53
C GLU A 23 -3.87 -18.55 0.02
N ILE A 24 -3.39 -17.49 0.68
CA ILE A 24 -3.69 -16.11 0.27
C ILE A 24 -2.48 -15.54 -0.45
N HIS A 25 -2.68 -15.08 -1.69
CA HIS A 25 -1.61 -14.44 -2.46
C HIS A 25 -1.14 -13.16 -1.77
N MET A 26 0.17 -13.02 -1.61
CA MET A 26 0.76 -11.82 -1.01
C MET A 26 1.70 -11.13 -1.98
N GLU A 27 1.56 -9.82 -2.09
CA GLU A 27 2.52 -8.93 -2.74
C GLU A 27 3.09 -7.99 -1.70
N HIS A 28 4.39 -7.73 -1.74
CA HIS A 28 5.02 -6.80 -0.82
C HIS A 28 6.18 -6.08 -1.47
N VAL A 29 6.49 -4.91 -0.94
CA VAL A 29 7.62 -4.09 -1.38
C VAL A 29 8.46 -3.75 -0.16
N PRO A 30 9.78 -3.54 -0.32
CA PRO A 30 10.62 -3.16 0.80
C PRO A 30 10.42 -1.69 1.17
N GLY A 31 10.53 -1.38 2.47
CA GLY A 31 10.63 -0.02 2.95
C GLY A 31 12.08 0.40 3.07
N ASN A 32 12.29 1.67 3.42
CA ASN A 32 13.64 2.22 3.59
C ASN A 32 14.40 1.59 4.76
N CYS A 33 13.71 0.88 5.66
CA CYS A 33 14.33 0.20 6.80
C CYS A 33 14.62 -1.28 6.55
N ASP A 34 14.30 -1.81 5.38
CA ASP A 34 14.36 -3.26 5.14
C ASP A 34 15.67 -3.78 4.55
N CYS A 35 16.53 -2.95 4.02
CA CYS A 35 17.80 -3.36 3.41
C CYS A 35 17.65 -4.53 2.44
N ARG A 36 16.78 -4.39 1.45
CA ARG A 36 16.52 -5.40 0.42
C ARG A 36 16.84 -4.83 -0.97
N PRO A 37 18.12 -4.62 -1.31
CA PRO A 37 18.47 -3.96 -2.58
C PRO A 37 18.11 -4.75 -3.83
N GLU A 38 17.93 -6.06 -3.72
CA GLU A 38 17.54 -6.93 -4.85
C GLU A 38 16.02 -6.89 -5.12
N GLU A 39 15.24 -6.34 -4.20
CA GLU A 39 13.79 -6.30 -4.36
C GLU A 39 13.36 -4.98 -5.01
N PRO A 40 12.38 -5.01 -5.91
CA PRO A 40 11.88 -3.76 -6.52
C PRO A 40 11.21 -2.87 -5.45
N THR A 41 11.46 -1.57 -5.53
CA THR A 41 10.90 -0.61 -4.57
C THR A 41 9.43 -0.30 -4.86
N GLU A 42 8.95 -0.67 -6.03
CA GLU A 42 7.55 -0.50 -6.41
C GLU A 42 7.12 -1.63 -7.32
N LYS A 43 5.82 -1.92 -7.32
CA LYS A 43 5.23 -2.92 -8.19
C LYS A 43 3.94 -2.37 -8.79
N LEU A 44 3.75 -2.60 -10.08
CA LEU A 44 2.47 -2.32 -10.74
C LEU A 44 1.66 -3.60 -10.76
N LEU A 45 0.48 -3.55 -10.15
CA LEU A 45 -0.43 -4.68 -10.08
C LEU A 45 -1.68 -4.38 -10.90
N PHE A 46 -2.27 -5.43 -11.43
CA PHE A 46 -3.56 -5.33 -12.10
C PHE A 46 -4.60 -6.05 -11.24
N LEU A 47 -5.49 -5.29 -10.62
CA LEU A 47 -6.59 -5.82 -9.83
C LEU A 47 -7.85 -5.68 -10.67
N GLY A 48 -8.22 -6.79 -11.36
CA GLY A 48 -9.20 -6.70 -12.42
C GLY A 48 -8.66 -5.78 -13.51
N ASP A 49 -9.43 -4.77 -13.90
CA ASP A 49 -9.03 -3.78 -14.89
C ASP A 49 -8.34 -2.55 -14.29
N CYS A 50 -8.10 -2.57 -12.97
CA CYS A 50 -7.51 -1.42 -12.28
C CYS A 50 -5.99 -1.53 -12.23
N ARG A 51 -5.32 -0.41 -12.55
CA ARG A 51 -3.86 -0.30 -12.46
C ARG A 51 -3.50 0.24 -11.09
N VAL A 52 -2.80 -0.57 -10.30
CA VAL A 52 -2.50 -0.25 -8.91
C VAL A 52 -0.99 -0.28 -8.70
N LEU A 53 -0.42 0.84 -8.29
CA LEU A 53 0.98 0.90 -7.92
C LEU A 53 1.10 0.74 -6.40
N ILE A 54 1.94 -0.20 -5.98
CA ILE A 54 2.30 -0.33 -4.56
C ILE A 54 3.76 0.06 -4.37
N CYS A 55 4.02 0.80 -3.31
CA CYS A 55 5.37 1.20 -2.91
C CYS A 55 5.35 1.55 -1.43
N HIS A 56 6.55 1.62 -0.81
CA HIS A 56 6.62 2.14 0.55
C HIS A 56 6.36 3.65 0.57
N GLY A 57 6.87 4.36 -0.42
CA GLY A 57 6.64 5.79 -0.57
C GLY A 57 7.85 6.66 -0.32
N HIS A 58 8.91 6.13 0.29
CA HIS A 58 10.11 6.92 0.59
C HIS A 58 10.78 7.47 -0.67
N THR A 59 10.69 6.76 -1.79
CA THR A 59 11.25 7.21 -3.08
C THR A 59 10.45 8.34 -3.72
N TYR A 60 9.23 8.58 -3.26
CA TYR A 60 8.34 9.63 -3.77
C TYR A 60 8.18 10.80 -2.79
N GLY A 61 8.94 10.82 -1.70
CA GLY A 61 8.89 11.91 -0.74
C GLY A 61 7.53 12.14 -0.09
N VAL A 62 6.79 11.06 0.16
CA VAL A 62 5.39 11.15 0.63
C VAL A 62 5.25 11.79 2.02
N LYS A 63 6.32 11.84 2.82
CA LYS A 63 6.28 12.55 4.11
C LYS A 63 6.19 14.06 3.94
N THR A 64 6.69 14.57 2.82
CA THR A 64 6.66 16.00 2.53
C THR A 64 5.39 16.40 1.78
N SER A 65 5.04 15.68 0.72
CA SER A 65 3.85 15.95 -0.07
C SER A 65 3.53 14.77 -0.98
N LEU A 66 2.37 14.81 -1.62
CA LEU A 66 1.97 13.83 -2.63
C LEU A 66 2.22 14.32 -4.06
N LEU A 67 3.03 15.36 -4.23
CA LEU A 67 3.26 15.95 -5.57
C LEU A 67 3.91 14.95 -6.52
N ALA A 68 5.01 14.32 -6.11
CA ALA A 68 5.71 13.33 -6.93
C ALA A 68 4.83 12.10 -7.20
N ALA A 69 4.09 11.65 -6.18
CA ALA A 69 3.14 10.55 -6.34
C ALA A 69 2.04 10.90 -7.35
N GLY A 70 1.57 12.14 -7.32
CA GLY A 70 0.55 12.63 -8.27
C GLY A 70 1.05 12.63 -9.70
N TYR A 71 2.29 13.07 -9.94
CA TYR A 71 2.88 13.02 -11.28
C TYR A 71 3.03 11.59 -11.78
N LYS A 72 3.46 10.68 -10.90
CA LYS A 72 3.59 9.26 -11.26
C LYS A 72 2.23 8.66 -11.61
N ALA A 73 1.21 8.95 -10.82
CA ALA A 73 -0.13 8.46 -11.07
C ALA A 73 -0.68 8.93 -12.41
N GLU A 74 -0.46 10.19 -12.75
CA GLU A 74 -0.88 10.76 -14.02
C GLU A 74 -0.10 10.16 -15.18
N GLN A 75 1.22 10.07 -15.06
CA GLN A 75 2.10 9.53 -16.09
C GLN A 75 1.74 8.08 -16.44
N ASP A 76 1.49 7.25 -15.43
CA ASP A 76 1.23 5.83 -15.60
C ASP A 76 -0.27 5.49 -15.66
N ASN A 77 -1.12 6.49 -15.62
CA ASN A 77 -2.57 6.31 -15.70
C ASN A 77 -3.08 5.37 -14.62
N LEU A 78 -2.69 5.62 -13.37
CA LEU A 78 -3.01 4.75 -12.25
C LEU A 78 -4.43 4.96 -11.74
N ASP A 79 -5.07 3.86 -11.35
CA ASP A 79 -6.35 3.88 -10.65
C ASP A 79 -6.15 3.99 -9.14
N ALA A 80 -5.02 3.47 -8.64
CA ALA A 80 -4.68 3.61 -7.24
C ALA A 80 -3.16 3.70 -7.04
N PHE A 81 -2.76 4.48 -6.04
CA PHE A 81 -1.38 4.62 -5.57
C PHE A 81 -1.39 4.31 -4.09
N LEU A 82 -0.83 3.16 -3.72
CA LEU A 82 -0.84 2.67 -2.35
C LEU A 82 0.55 2.83 -1.75
N PHE A 83 0.63 3.45 -0.59
CA PHE A 83 1.91 3.74 0.05
C PHE A 83 1.81 3.68 1.58
N GLY A 84 2.96 3.56 2.21
CA GLY A 84 3.08 3.57 3.67
C GLY A 84 3.95 4.72 4.14
N HIS A 85 5.02 4.39 4.86
CA HIS A 85 6.09 5.29 5.30
C HIS A 85 5.69 6.37 6.31
N THR A 86 4.58 7.09 6.11
CA THR A 86 4.14 8.15 7.02
C THR A 86 3.53 7.61 8.30
N HIS A 87 3.10 6.35 8.31
CA HIS A 87 2.36 5.68 9.37
C HIS A 87 0.99 6.32 9.68
N LYS A 88 0.52 7.21 8.81
CA LYS A 88 -0.76 7.89 8.97
C LYS A 88 -1.75 7.40 7.92
N PRO A 89 -2.92 6.93 8.35
CA PRO A 89 -3.92 6.48 7.38
C PRO A 89 -4.42 7.64 6.53
N LEU A 90 -4.60 7.38 5.25
CA LEU A 90 -5.10 8.37 4.30
C LEU A 90 -5.94 7.66 3.25
N VAL A 91 -7.07 8.24 2.92
CA VAL A 91 -7.87 7.85 1.76
C VAL A 91 -8.25 9.14 1.05
N ASP A 92 -7.65 9.36 -0.13
CA ASP A 92 -7.87 10.60 -0.88
C ASP A 92 -7.96 10.28 -2.37
N ARG A 93 -9.02 10.73 -3.01
CA ARG A 93 -9.19 10.54 -4.44
C ARG A 93 -8.89 11.85 -5.15
N ARG A 94 -7.92 11.79 -6.07
CA ARG A 94 -7.53 12.94 -6.90
C ARG A 94 -7.68 12.55 -8.36
N GLY A 95 -8.60 13.20 -9.05
CA GLY A 95 -8.96 12.79 -10.40
C GLY A 95 -9.49 11.37 -10.38
N LYS A 96 -8.93 10.49 -11.20
CA LYS A 96 -9.31 9.07 -11.19
C LYS A 96 -8.54 8.21 -10.20
N THR A 97 -7.48 8.77 -9.60
CA THR A 97 -6.54 7.98 -8.78
C THR A 97 -6.90 8.02 -7.31
N LEU A 98 -7.03 6.85 -6.71
CA LEU A 98 -7.17 6.69 -5.27
C LEU A 98 -5.77 6.65 -4.65
N PHE A 99 -5.45 7.63 -3.78
CA PHE A 99 -4.25 7.62 -2.96
C PHE A 99 -4.61 7.07 -1.60
N LEU A 100 -3.97 5.97 -1.21
CA LEU A 100 -4.31 5.31 0.03
C LEU A 100 -3.07 4.89 0.80
N ASN A 101 -3.07 5.25 2.09
CA ASN A 101 -2.10 4.77 3.07
C ASN A 101 -2.88 4.02 4.14
N PRO A 102 -2.58 2.73 4.37
CA PRO A 102 -3.32 1.97 5.38
C PRO A 102 -2.98 2.34 6.82
N GLY A 103 -1.98 3.22 7.04
CA GLY A 103 -1.46 3.50 8.37
C GLY A 103 -0.45 2.46 8.79
N THR A 104 -0.36 2.20 10.09
CA THR A 104 0.56 1.19 10.62
C THR A 104 -0.17 0.23 11.56
N ILE A 105 0.21 -1.03 11.48
CA ILE A 105 -0.25 -2.05 12.42
C ILE A 105 0.74 -2.18 13.59
N GLY A 106 2.02 -1.91 13.33
CA GLY A 106 3.08 -2.24 14.29
C GLY A 106 3.23 -1.26 15.43
N LYS A 107 3.50 -0.01 15.11
CA LYS A 107 3.80 1.01 16.10
C LYS A 107 2.89 2.21 15.92
N GLY A 108 2.34 2.69 17.02
CA GLY A 108 1.49 3.85 17.02
C GLY A 108 0.39 3.73 18.05
N LEU A 109 -0.32 4.82 18.27
CA LEU A 109 -1.38 4.87 19.26
C LEU A 109 -2.62 4.08 18.84
N ARG A 110 -2.87 3.97 17.53
CA ARG A 110 -4.03 3.28 16.99
C ARG A 110 -3.62 2.51 15.73
N PRO A 111 -3.44 1.19 15.85
CA PRO A 111 -3.13 0.37 14.68
C PRO A 111 -4.24 0.42 13.64
N THR A 112 -3.86 0.52 12.37
CA THR A 112 -4.80 0.58 11.25
C THR A 112 -4.37 -0.35 10.13
N TYR A 113 -5.34 -0.76 9.35
CA TYR A 113 -5.11 -1.42 8.07
C TYR A 113 -6.15 -0.89 7.07
N ALA A 114 -6.03 -1.28 5.83
CA ALA A 114 -6.98 -0.85 4.80
C ALA A 114 -7.59 -2.05 4.10
N VAL A 115 -8.78 -1.85 3.60
CA VAL A 115 -9.48 -2.82 2.75
C VAL A 115 -9.73 -2.16 1.41
N LEU A 116 -9.26 -2.83 0.34
CA LEU A 116 -9.47 -2.40 -1.02
C LEU A 116 -10.48 -3.29 -1.70
N THR A 117 -11.35 -2.69 -2.51
CA THR A 117 -12.28 -3.41 -3.35
C THR A 117 -12.10 -2.92 -4.79
N ALA A 118 -11.79 -3.84 -5.70
CA ALA A 118 -11.69 -3.55 -7.13
C ALA A 118 -12.76 -4.33 -7.86
N GLU A 119 -13.69 -3.62 -8.50
CA GLU A 119 -14.84 -4.24 -9.14
C GLU A 119 -15.29 -3.39 -10.32
N SER A 120 -15.49 -4.03 -11.48
CA SER A 120 -16.00 -3.38 -12.69
C SER A 120 -15.21 -2.13 -13.10
N GLY A 121 -13.88 -2.21 -13.01
CA GLY A 121 -12.99 -1.10 -13.37
C GLY A 121 -12.93 0.03 -12.36
N LYS A 122 -13.56 -0.14 -11.20
CA LYS A 122 -13.54 0.84 -10.11
C LYS A 122 -12.81 0.28 -8.91
N ILE A 123 -12.01 1.14 -8.27
CA ILE A 123 -11.32 0.77 -7.04
C ILE A 123 -11.71 1.72 -5.94
N ASP A 124 -12.07 1.16 -4.79
CA ASP A 124 -12.40 1.90 -3.59
C ASP A 124 -11.62 1.34 -2.42
N GLY A 125 -11.41 2.16 -1.41
CA GLY A 125 -10.68 1.73 -0.23
C GLY A 125 -11.17 2.42 1.01
N ARG A 126 -10.94 1.78 2.14
CA ARG A 126 -11.23 2.35 3.44
C ARG A 126 -10.18 1.88 4.44
N THR A 127 -9.93 2.72 5.43
CA THR A 127 -9.06 2.36 6.53
C THR A 127 -9.90 1.86 7.70
N VAL A 128 -9.34 0.91 8.45
CA VAL A 128 -10.01 0.28 9.57
C VAL A 128 -9.08 0.35 10.78
N PHE A 129 -9.60 0.85 11.91
CA PHE A 129 -8.85 0.83 13.16
C PHE A 129 -9.01 -0.53 13.82
N LEU A 130 -7.88 -1.07 14.30
CA LEU A 130 -7.91 -2.29 15.09
C LEU A 130 -8.22 -1.92 16.53
N ASP A 131 -9.37 -2.41 17.02
CA ASP A 131 -9.72 -2.28 18.43
C ASP A 131 -9.09 -3.46 19.18
N LEU A 132 -7.94 -3.18 19.81
CA LEU A 132 -7.29 -4.18 20.65
C LEU A 132 -7.88 -4.10 22.06
N PRO A 133 -8.21 -5.27 22.67
CA PRO A 133 -8.69 -5.27 24.06
C PRO A 133 -7.63 -4.82 25.06
#